data_5c0ff1abc90f818db4fba804e8366743
#
_entry.id   5c0ff1abc90f818db4fba804e8366743
#
_cell.length_a   1.000
_cell.length_b   1.000
_cell.length_c   1.000
_cell.angle_alpha   90.00
_cell.angle_beta   90.00
_cell.angle_gamma   90.00
#
_symmetry.space_group_name_H-M   'P 1'
#
loop_
_entity.id
_entity.type
_entity.pdbx_description
1 polymer ?
#
loop_
_entity_poly.entity_id
_entity_poly.type
_entity_poly.pdbx_seq_one_letter_code
_entity_poly.pdbx_strand_id
1 'polypeptide(L)'
;IISSLAWLGIEHDGDEYIQSKNITKHVAIAEELIKKGFAYECYCSEEEINEQKEKCKKQGMPYVYNRKWRDAKDLEIPKDIKPVIRFKSKISGNTIIKDLVQGERNISNSTIEDFVILRKDKSPTYQLSATVDDHEMNITHVIRGDDHMINSFKQKQIYDAMGWEVPNFAHIPLIHSE
;
A
#
# COMPACT_ATOMS: atom_id res chain seq x y z
N ILE A 1 6.87 -22.76 6.54
CA ILE A 1 7.91 -21.74 6.23
C ILE A 1 9.09 -21.94 7.18
N ILE A 2 8.92 -21.81 8.51
CA ILE A 2 10.03 -21.90 9.49
C ILE A 2 10.82 -23.20 9.36
N SER A 3 10.13 -24.35 9.34
CA SER A 3 10.79 -25.66 9.15
C SER A 3 11.54 -25.77 7.82
N SER A 4 11.05 -25.12 6.76
CA SER A 4 11.74 -25.09 5.46
C SER A 4 12.99 -24.22 5.49
N LEU A 5 12.94 -23.09 6.20
CA LEU A 5 14.09 -22.21 6.39
C LEU A 5 15.16 -22.91 7.26
N ALA A 6 14.75 -23.54 8.36
CA ALA A 6 15.65 -24.32 9.23
C ALA A 6 16.33 -25.46 8.46
N TRP A 7 15.61 -26.15 7.56
CA TRP A 7 16.21 -27.17 6.69
C TRP A 7 17.29 -26.59 5.76
N LEU A 8 17.15 -25.32 5.33
CA LEU A 8 18.18 -24.62 4.55
C LEU A 8 19.31 -24.03 5.42
N GLY A 9 19.28 -24.25 6.74
CA GLY A 9 20.25 -23.66 7.67
C GLY A 9 20.03 -22.16 7.90
N ILE A 10 18.84 -21.65 7.59
CA ILE A 10 18.45 -20.24 7.81
C ILE A 10 17.64 -20.18 9.09
N GLU A 11 18.19 -19.54 10.11
CA GLU A 11 17.53 -19.31 11.39
C GLU A 11 17.18 -17.84 11.54
N HIS A 12 16.22 -17.53 12.39
CA HIS A 12 15.83 -16.16 12.73
C HIS A 12 16.14 -15.87 14.19
N ASP A 13 16.42 -14.61 14.50
CA ASP A 13 16.65 -14.14 15.85
C ASP A 13 15.32 -13.71 16.49
N GLY A 14 15.12 -14.08 17.76
CA GLY A 14 13.97 -13.67 18.54
C GLY A 14 12.67 -14.40 18.21
N ASP A 15 11.55 -13.81 18.62
CA ASP A 15 10.21 -14.36 18.45
C ASP A 15 9.61 -14.06 17.08
N GLU A 16 8.68 -14.91 16.65
CA GLU A 16 7.92 -14.72 15.41
C GLU A 16 7.01 -13.47 15.50
N TYR A 17 7.14 -12.56 14.54
CA TYR A 17 6.26 -11.43 14.41
C TYR A 17 5.03 -11.80 13.57
N ILE A 18 3.86 -11.91 14.23
CA ILE A 18 2.62 -12.33 13.58
C ILE A 18 1.79 -11.11 13.23
N GLN A 19 1.72 -10.78 11.94
CA GLN A 19 1.02 -9.61 11.39
C GLN A 19 -0.44 -9.50 11.88
N SER A 20 -1.19 -10.62 11.89
CA SER A 20 -2.59 -10.62 12.32
C SER A 20 -2.82 -10.24 13.78
N LYS A 21 -1.80 -10.35 14.64
CA LYS A 21 -1.86 -9.90 16.03
C LYS A 21 -1.69 -8.38 16.18
N ASN A 22 -1.24 -7.70 15.13
CA ASN A 22 -0.90 -6.28 15.13
C ASN A 22 -1.93 -5.38 14.42
N ILE A 23 -3.13 -5.90 14.11
CA ILE A 23 -4.20 -5.15 13.41
C ILE A 23 -4.52 -3.83 14.12
N THR A 24 -4.53 -3.79 15.44
CA THR A 24 -4.80 -2.56 16.22
C THR A 24 -3.79 -1.46 15.91
N LYS A 25 -2.51 -1.81 15.71
CA LYS A 25 -1.46 -0.84 15.32
C LYS A 25 -1.71 -0.32 13.90
N HIS A 26 -2.03 -1.22 12.96
CA HIS A 26 -2.34 -0.83 11.59
C HIS A 26 -3.52 0.15 11.53
N VAL A 27 -4.57 -0.11 12.32
CA VAL A 27 -5.72 0.81 12.43
C VAL A 27 -5.30 2.16 12.99
N ALA A 28 -4.51 2.18 14.06
CA ALA A 28 -4.03 3.42 14.68
C ALA A 28 -3.21 4.27 13.70
N ILE A 29 -2.34 3.64 12.91
CA ILE A 29 -1.54 4.36 11.89
C ILE A 29 -2.43 4.89 10.75
N ALA A 30 -3.45 4.13 10.32
CA ALA A 30 -4.39 4.64 9.33
C ALA A 30 -5.18 5.87 9.84
N GLU A 31 -5.60 5.86 11.10
CA GLU A 31 -6.26 7.01 11.75
C GLU A 31 -5.29 8.20 11.90
N GLU A 32 -4.02 7.95 12.18
CA GLU A 32 -2.99 8.99 12.22
C GLU A 32 -2.77 9.62 10.84
N LEU A 33 -2.73 8.81 9.78
CA LEU A 33 -2.65 9.29 8.40
C LEU A 33 -3.85 10.19 8.03
N ILE A 34 -5.07 9.86 8.52
CA ILE A 34 -6.23 10.74 8.35
C ILE A 34 -6.02 12.06 9.08
N LYS A 35 -5.61 12.02 10.35
CA LYS A 35 -5.36 13.24 11.16
C LYS A 35 -4.28 14.14 10.55
N LYS A 36 -3.25 13.55 9.97
CA LYS A 36 -2.19 14.27 9.23
C LYS A 36 -2.63 14.75 7.85
N GLY A 37 -3.82 14.38 7.37
CA GLY A 37 -4.33 14.77 6.04
C GLY A 37 -3.79 13.94 4.87
N PHE A 38 -3.10 12.82 5.13
CA PHE A 38 -2.55 11.91 4.14
C PHE A 38 -3.47 10.73 3.79
N ALA A 39 -4.61 10.61 4.46
CA ALA A 39 -5.62 9.62 4.14
C ALA A 39 -7.02 10.21 4.33
N TYR A 40 -8.05 9.51 3.85
CA TYR A 40 -9.44 9.93 3.96
C TYR A 40 -10.39 8.74 3.91
N GLU A 41 -11.57 8.94 4.45
CA GLU A 41 -12.68 7.99 4.36
C GLU A 41 -13.32 8.05 2.98
N CYS A 42 -13.51 6.90 2.37
CA CYS A 42 -14.13 6.76 1.05
C CYS A 42 -15.40 5.91 1.16
N TYR A 43 -16.53 6.50 0.83
CA TYR A 43 -17.86 5.89 0.91
C TYR A 43 -18.41 5.44 -0.46
N CYS A 44 -17.54 5.18 -1.44
CA CYS A 44 -17.98 4.60 -2.71
C CYS A 44 -18.56 3.21 -2.48
N SER A 45 -19.73 2.95 -3.08
CA SER A 45 -20.31 1.62 -3.10
C SER A 45 -19.54 0.69 -4.07
N GLU A 46 -19.79 -0.61 -3.96
CA GLU A 46 -19.18 -1.59 -4.87
C GLU A 46 -19.74 -1.43 -6.28
N GLU A 47 -21.01 -1.08 -6.39
CA GLU A 47 -21.68 -0.78 -7.66
C GLU A 47 -21.02 0.41 -8.37
N GLU A 48 -20.81 1.54 -7.66
CA GLU A 48 -20.10 2.70 -8.20
C GLU A 48 -18.71 2.36 -8.72
N ILE A 49 -17.97 1.56 -7.96
CA ILE A 49 -16.61 1.13 -8.33
C ILE A 49 -16.65 0.21 -9.57
N ASN A 50 -17.60 -0.71 -9.62
CA ASN A 50 -17.75 -1.63 -10.74
C ASN A 50 -18.19 -0.89 -12.02
N GLU A 51 -19.11 0.05 -11.92
CA GLU A 51 -19.50 0.90 -13.06
C GLU A 51 -18.30 1.69 -13.62
N GLN A 52 -17.45 2.24 -12.76
CA GLN A 52 -16.25 2.95 -13.20
C GLN A 52 -15.26 2.00 -13.90
N LYS A 53 -15.05 0.80 -13.36
CA LYS A 53 -14.20 -0.23 -13.98
C LYS A 53 -14.71 -0.62 -15.36
N GLU A 54 -16.01 -0.85 -15.50
CA GLU A 54 -16.62 -1.22 -16.77
C GLU A 54 -16.53 -0.07 -17.81
N LYS A 55 -16.68 1.18 -17.38
CA LYS A 55 -16.48 2.35 -18.26
C LYS A 55 -15.03 2.40 -18.78
N CYS A 56 -14.05 2.26 -17.88
CA CYS A 56 -12.63 2.24 -18.28
C CYS A 56 -12.33 1.09 -19.24
N LYS A 57 -12.85 -0.10 -18.94
CA LYS A 57 -12.68 -1.29 -19.79
C LYS A 57 -13.24 -1.10 -21.21
N LYS A 58 -14.43 -0.54 -21.32
CA LYS A 58 -15.06 -0.21 -22.62
C LYS A 58 -14.25 0.81 -23.44
N GLN A 59 -13.49 1.66 -22.77
CA GLN A 59 -12.63 2.67 -23.39
C GLN A 59 -11.20 2.18 -23.63
N GLY A 60 -10.89 0.93 -23.28
CA GLY A 60 -9.53 0.37 -23.39
C GLY A 60 -8.52 1.04 -22.44
N MET A 61 -9.00 1.70 -21.38
CA MET A 61 -8.16 2.39 -20.42
C MET A 61 -8.02 1.59 -19.12
N PRO A 62 -6.84 1.64 -18.47
CA PRO A 62 -6.69 1.08 -17.14
C PRO A 62 -7.60 1.80 -16.15
N TYR A 63 -8.17 1.04 -15.22
CA TYR A 63 -8.96 1.63 -14.14
C TYR A 63 -8.06 2.39 -13.17
N VAL A 64 -8.42 3.64 -12.91
CA VAL A 64 -7.85 4.46 -11.83
C VAL A 64 -8.99 5.04 -11.03
N TYR A 65 -8.95 4.93 -9.72
CA TYR A 65 -9.97 5.48 -8.85
C TYR A 65 -10.10 7.00 -9.04
N ASN A 66 -11.34 7.49 -9.20
CA ASN A 66 -11.65 8.88 -9.58
C ASN A 66 -11.48 9.92 -8.47
N ARG A 67 -11.03 9.51 -7.28
CA ARG A 67 -10.78 10.38 -6.12
C ARG A 67 -12.01 11.17 -5.62
N LYS A 68 -13.23 10.67 -5.88
CA LYS A 68 -14.50 11.32 -5.53
C LYS A 68 -14.53 11.85 -4.09
N TRP A 69 -14.04 11.08 -3.14
CA TRP A 69 -14.08 11.40 -1.70
C TRP A 69 -12.83 12.10 -1.17
N ARG A 70 -11.81 12.29 -2.00
CA ARG A 70 -10.49 12.78 -1.55
C ARG A 70 -10.54 14.12 -0.82
N ASP A 71 -11.32 15.07 -1.32
CA ASP A 71 -11.41 16.44 -0.80
C ASP A 71 -12.89 16.88 -0.70
N ALA A 72 -13.79 15.90 -0.58
CA ALA A 72 -15.21 16.14 -0.52
C ALA A 72 -15.59 16.84 0.80
N LYS A 73 -16.13 18.06 0.68
CA LYS A 73 -16.67 18.84 1.80
C LYS A 73 -18.20 18.83 1.84
N ASP A 74 -18.81 18.70 0.65
CA ASP A 74 -20.25 18.90 0.44
C ASP A 74 -21.01 17.63 0.05
N LEU A 75 -20.34 16.45 0.12
CA LEU A 75 -21.00 15.19 -0.16
C LEU A 75 -21.68 14.67 1.12
N GLU A 76 -22.97 14.33 0.99
CA GLU A 76 -23.67 13.62 2.06
C GLU A 76 -23.05 12.25 2.30
N ILE A 77 -22.70 11.98 3.56
CA ILE A 77 -22.18 10.68 3.98
C ILE A 77 -23.33 9.66 3.97
N PRO A 78 -23.25 8.60 3.16
CA PRO A 78 -24.28 7.57 3.13
C PRO A 78 -24.41 6.88 4.50
N LYS A 79 -25.63 6.75 5.00
CA LYS A 79 -25.89 6.17 6.34
C LYS A 79 -25.58 4.67 6.44
N ASP A 80 -25.70 3.96 5.31
CA ASP A 80 -25.61 2.50 5.27
C ASP A 80 -24.28 1.97 4.69
N ILE A 81 -23.35 2.85 4.37
CA ILE A 81 -22.04 2.47 3.80
C ILE A 81 -20.95 2.70 4.82
N LYS A 82 -20.31 1.61 5.26
CA LYS A 82 -19.06 1.71 6.02
C LYS A 82 -17.93 2.15 5.09
N PRO A 83 -17.11 3.15 5.48
CA PRO A 83 -16.04 3.62 4.63
C PRO A 83 -14.89 2.61 4.55
N VAL A 84 -14.16 2.68 3.45
CA VAL A 84 -12.78 2.23 3.40
C VAL A 84 -11.87 3.45 3.61
N ILE A 85 -10.67 3.26 4.14
CA ILE A 85 -9.69 4.34 4.22
C ILE A 85 -8.75 4.25 3.02
N ARG A 86 -8.63 5.37 2.30
CA ARG A 86 -7.70 5.50 1.18
C ARG A 86 -6.56 6.44 1.52
N PHE A 87 -5.36 6.07 1.08
CA PHE A 87 -4.21 6.94 1.13
C PHE A 87 -4.30 8.01 0.04
N LYS A 88 -3.96 9.25 0.36
CA LYS A 88 -3.87 10.38 -0.60
C LYS A 88 -2.54 10.32 -1.33
N SER A 89 -2.48 9.59 -2.43
CA SER A 89 -1.28 9.52 -3.27
C SER A 89 -0.92 10.90 -3.83
N LYS A 90 0.38 11.15 -4.01
CA LYS A 90 0.85 12.35 -4.73
C LYS A 90 0.27 12.33 -6.14
N ILE A 91 -0.22 13.46 -6.65
CA ILE A 91 -0.88 13.55 -7.97
C ILE A 91 0.03 14.11 -9.05
N SER A 92 1.13 14.75 -8.66
CA SER A 92 2.10 15.37 -9.57
C SER A 92 3.53 15.01 -9.22
N GLY A 93 4.46 15.19 -10.14
CA GLY A 93 5.86 14.80 -10.00
C GLY A 93 6.06 13.29 -10.07
N ASN A 94 7.18 12.81 -9.61
CA ASN A 94 7.58 11.41 -9.64
C ASN A 94 7.90 10.90 -8.23
N THR A 95 7.61 9.62 -7.98
CA THR A 95 8.17 8.88 -6.86
C THR A 95 9.38 8.10 -7.36
N ILE A 96 10.52 8.25 -6.68
CA ILE A 96 11.80 7.64 -7.07
C ILE A 96 12.21 6.65 -5.98
N ILE A 97 12.68 5.48 -6.41
CA ILE A 97 13.28 4.44 -5.57
C ILE A 97 14.68 4.13 -6.13
N LYS A 98 15.66 4.09 -5.24
CA LYS A 98 16.98 3.55 -5.57
C LYS A 98 17.01 2.09 -5.20
N ASP A 99 16.78 1.23 -6.20
CA ASP A 99 16.78 -0.21 -6.00
C ASP A 99 18.20 -0.76 -6.10
N LEU A 100 18.57 -1.64 -5.17
CA LEU A 100 19.94 -2.17 -5.08
C LEU A 100 20.29 -3.13 -6.24
N VAL A 101 19.30 -3.71 -6.89
CA VAL A 101 19.49 -4.65 -8.02
C VAL A 101 19.20 -3.97 -9.34
N GLN A 102 18.08 -3.25 -9.43
CA GLN A 102 17.59 -2.68 -10.67
C GLN A 102 17.99 -1.22 -10.90
N GLY A 103 18.73 -0.61 -9.96
CA GLY A 103 19.13 0.79 -10.03
C GLY A 103 17.99 1.76 -9.76
N GLU A 104 18.13 3.00 -10.22
CA GLU A 104 17.11 4.01 -10.00
C GLU A 104 15.86 3.71 -10.83
N ARG A 105 14.72 3.65 -10.15
CA ARG A 105 13.40 3.46 -10.74
C ARG A 105 12.52 4.65 -10.39
N ASN A 106 11.76 5.13 -11.34
CA ASN A 106 10.81 6.21 -11.11
C ASN A 106 9.45 5.90 -11.75
N ILE A 107 8.40 6.45 -11.14
CA ILE A 107 7.04 6.37 -11.67
C ILE A 107 6.38 7.73 -11.56
N SER A 108 5.60 8.11 -12.59
CA SER A 108 4.78 9.31 -12.49
C SER A 108 3.70 9.13 -11.41
N ASN A 109 3.60 10.08 -10.48
CA ASN A 109 2.59 10.03 -9.43
C ASN A 109 1.15 10.06 -9.98
N SER A 110 0.94 10.59 -11.19
CA SER A 110 -0.36 10.58 -11.85
C SER A 110 -0.90 9.17 -12.15
N THR A 111 0.00 8.17 -12.22
CA THR A 111 -0.38 6.77 -12.48
C THR A 111 -0.65 5.98 -11.19
N ILE A 112 -0.35 6.55 -10.02
CA ILE A 112 -0.63 5.92 -8.73
C ILE A 112 -2.01 6.41 -8.26
N GLU A 113 -2.94 5.48 -8.12
CA GLU A 113 -4.27 5.79 -7.57
C GLU A 113 -4.22 6.08 -6.06
N ASP A 114 -5.29 6.69 -5.53
CA ASP A 114 -5.52 6.71 -4.09
C ASP A 114 -5.93 5.30 -3.65
N PHE A 115 -4.98 4.53 -3.19
CA PHE A 115 -5.18 3.11 -2.88
C PHE A 115 -5.78 2.90 -1.48
N VAL A 116 -6.57 1.83 -1.33
CA VAL A 116 -7.15 1.46 -0.04
C VAL A 116 -6.06 0.98 0.90
N ILE A 117 -6.04 1.50 2.13
CA ILE A 117 -5.15 1.08 3.22
C ILE A 117 -5.88 0.31 4.32
N LEU A 118 -7.16 0.65 4.61
CA LEU A 118 -8.04 -0.16 5.46
C LEU A 118 -9.34 -0.48 4.73
N ARG A 119 -9.80 -1.72 4.88
CA ARG A 119 -11.08 -2.19 4.35
C ARG A 119 -12.25 -1.81 5.28
N LYS A 120 -13.49 -2.04 4.84
CA LYS A 120 -14.73 -1.79 5.58
C LYS A 120 -14.79 -2.50 6.93
N ASP A 121 -14.14 -3.66 7.05
CA ASP A 121 -14.02 -4.48 8.27
C ASP A 121 -12.84 -4.07 9.15
N LYS A 122 -12.16 -2.97 8.81
CA LYS A 122 -10.93 -2.48 9.43
C LYS A 122 -9.71 -3.40 9.26
N SER A 123 -9.77 -4.41 8.40
CA SER A 123 -8.57 -5.17 8.06
C SER A 123 -7.63 -4.33 7.18
N PRO A 124 -6.32 -4.31 7.46
CA PRO A 124 -5.37 -3.57 6.64
C PRO A 124 -5.18 -4.24 5.28
N THR A 125 -4.83 -3.43 4.29
CA THR A 125 -4.29 -3.97 3.03
C THR A 125 -2.79 -4.20 3.17
N TYR A 126 -2.23 -5.00 2.27
CA TYR A 126 -0.81 -5.27 2.20
C TYR A 126 0.06 -4.00 2.23
N GLN A 127 -0.38 -2.94 1.52
CA GLN A 127 0.38 -1.69 1.47
C GLN A 127 0.59 -1.07 2.85
N LEU A 128 -0.44 -1.08 3.69
CA LEU A 128 -0.34 -0.54 5.04
C LEU A 128 0.37 -1.52 5.98
N SER A 129 -0.10 -2.78 6.02
CA SER A 129 0.39 -3.73 7.00
C SER A 129 1.89 -4.01 6.84
N ALA A 130 2.37 -4.24 5.61
CA ALA A 130 3.80 -4.44 5.37
C ALA A 130 4.62 -3.20 5.76
N THR A 131 4.17 -1.99 5.38
CA THR A 131 4.91 -0.76 5.71
C THR A 131 5.01 -0.52 7.22
N VAL A 132 3.91 -0.75 7.96
CA VAL A 132 3.89 -0.58 9.42
C VAL A 132 4.74 -1.65 10.11
N ASP A 133 4.61 -2.91 9.70
CA ASP A 133 5.36 -4.00 10.29
C ASP A 133 6.86 -3.88 10.02
N ASP A 134 7.25 -3.51 8.80
CA ASP A 134 8.65 -3.24 8.43
C ASP A 134 9.24 -2.11 9.28
N HIS A 135 8.47 -1.04 9.52
CA HIS A 135 8.90 0.05 10.39
C HIS A 135 9.06 -0.40 11.86
N GLU A 136 8.07 -1.10 12.42
CA GLU A 136 8.08 -1.59 13.80
C GLU A 136 9.21 -2.59 14.07
N MET A 137 9.52 -3.41 13.06
CA MET A 137 10.62 -4.38 13.12
C MET A 137 11.98 -3.79 12.75
N ASN A 138 12.07 -2.49 12.44
CA ASN A 138 13.29 -1.82 11.99
C ASN A 138 13.93 -2.52 10.78
N ILE A 139 13.12 -2.95 9.81
CA ILE A 139 13.59 -3.59 8.59
C ILE A 139 14.42 -2.61 7.78
N THR A 140 15.67 -2.96 7.52
CA THR A 140 16.61 -2.13 6.76
C THR A 140 16.62 -2.45 5.27
N HIS A 141 16.27 -3.67 4.89
CA HIS A 141 16.28 -4.14 3.50
C HIS A 141 15.05 -4.99 3.19
N VAL A 142 14.38 -4.68 2.08
CA VAL A 142 13.26 -5.45 1.54
C VAL A 142 13.71 -6.09 0.23
N ILE A 143 13.94 -7.41 0.27
CA ILE A 143 14.41 -8.20 -0.88
C ILE A 143 13.26 -9.08 -1.34
N ARG A 144 12.81 -8.93 -2.61
CA ARG A 144 11.63 -9.65 -3.14
C ARG A 144 11.62 -9.69 -4.67
N GLY A 145 10.65 -10.37 -5.26
CA GLY A 145 10.46 -10.42 -6.71
C GLY A 145 10.07 -9.05 -7.31
N ASP A 146 10.44 -8.82 -8.56
CA ASP A 146 10.22 -7.55 -9.27
C ASP A 146 8.75 -7.30 -9.64
N ASP A 147 7.88 -8.30 -9.59
CA ASP A 147 6.42 -8.17 -9.65
C ASP A 147 5.86 -7.29 -8.52
N HIS A 148 6.59 -7.13 -7.42
CA HIS A 148 6.26 -6.26 -6.32
C HIS A 148 6.82 -4.82 -6.45
N MET A 149 7.51 -4.46 -7.51
CA MET A 149 8.14 -3.14 -7.71
C MET A 149 7.12 -1.98 -7.54
N ILE A 150 5.93 -2.10 -8.10
CA ILE A 150 4.89 -1.08 -8.00
C ILE A 150 4.44 -0.84 -6.55
N ASN A 151 4.51 -1.88 -5.70
CA ASN A 151 4.16 -1.77 -4.29
C ASN A 151 5.14 -0.88 -3.53
N SER A 152 6.41 -0.93 -3.88
CA SER A 152 7.45 -0.12 -3.23
C SER A 152 7.20 1.38 -3.42
N PHE A 153 6.70 1.81 -4.57
CA PHE A 153 6.33 3.21 -4.80
C PHE A 153 5.16 3.65 -3.90
N LYS A 154 4.17 2.78 -3.71
CA LYS A 154 3.03 3.03 -2.81
C LYS A 154 3.48 3.06 -1.35
N GLN A 155 4.27 2.08 -0.93
CA GLN A 155 4.82 1.97 0.42
C GLN A 155 5.71 3.16 0.75
N LYS A 156 6.59 3.57 -0.17
CA LYS A 156 7.43 4.77 0.00
C LYS A 156 6.61 6.01 0.30
N GLN A 157 5.45 6.20 -0.35
CA GLN A 157 4.61 7.36 -0.04
C GLN A 157 4.03 7.31 1.37
N ILE A 158 3.77 6.11 1.94
CA ILE A 158 3.35 5.96 3.33
C ILE A 158 4.52 6.29 4.27
N TYR A 159 5.73 5.77 4.01
CA TYR A 159 6.95 6.11 4.78
C TYR A 159 7.16 7.62 4.80
N ASP A 160 7.12 8.28 3.63
CA ASP A 160 7.26 9.73 3.49
C ASP A 160 6.20 10.49 4.33
N ALA A 161 4.93 10.06 4.28
CA ALA A 161 3.83 10.70 4.99
C ALA A 161 3.94 10.58 6.52
N MET A 162 4.49 9.47 6.98
CA MET A 162 4.72 9.23 8.42
C MET A 162 6.03 9.85 8.91
N GLY A 163 6.94 10.24 8.00
CA GLY A 163 8.28 10.71 8.33
C GLY A 163 9.20 9.57 8.79
N TRP A 164 8.92 8.34 8.35
CA TRP A 164 9.72 7.17 8.67
C TRP A 164 10.90 6.99 7.71
N GLU A 165 11.95 6.34 8.18
CA GLU A 165 13.05 5.93 7.32
C GLU A 165 12.59 4.87 6.33
N VAL A 166 12.92 5.07 5.05
CA VAL A 166 12.55 4.14 3.96
C VAL A 166 13.60 3.03 3.89
N PRO A 167 13.24 1.75 3.96
CA PRO A 167 14.19 0.66 3.80
C PRO A 167 14.80 0.65 2.40
N ASN A 168 15.97 0.02 2.27
CA ASN A 168 16.55 -0.26 0.96
C ASN A 168 15.74 -1.34 0.25
N PHE A 169 15.35 -1.11 -0.98
CA PHE A 169 14.66 -2.09 -1.80
C PHE A 169 15.63 -2.82 -2.73
N ALA A 170 15.40 -4.12 -2.91
CA ALA A 170 16.13 -4.98 -3.84
C ALA A 170 15.14 -5.91 -4.54
N HIS A 171 14.83 -5.61 -5.80
CA HIS A 171 13.88 -6.39 -6.60
C HIS A 171 14.63 -7.33 -7.55
N ILE A 172 14.54 -8.63 -7.29
CA ILE A 172 15.16 -9.68 -8.09
C ILE A 172 14.21 -10.11 -9.21
N PRO A 173 14.73 -10.36 -10.43
CA PRO A 173 13.92 -10.91 -11.53
C PRO A 173 13.24 -12.23 -11.13
N LEU A 174 12.00 -12.43 -11.61
CA LEU A 174 11.30 -13.69 -11.40
C LEU A 174 12.00 -14.83 -12.13
N ILE A 175 12.07 -15.97 -11.47
CA ILE A 175 12.55 -17.21 -12.08
C ILE A 175 11.37 -17.86 -12.81
N HIS A 176 11.48 -17.97 -14.11
CA HIS A 176 10.49 -18.66 -14.95
C HIS A 176 10.97 -20.07 -15.25
N SER A 177 10.03 -21.03 -15.31
CA SER A 177 10.30 -22.34 -15.91
C SER A 177 10.39 -22.19 -17.43
N GLU A 178 11.25 -23.01 -18.07
CA GLU A 178 11.29 -23.14 -19.53
C GLU A 178 9.97 -23.66 -20.11
#